data_1e8183e129ff20cbee8917326c1a0158
#
_entry.id   1e8183e129ff20cbee8917326c1a0158
#
_cell.length_a   1.000
_cell.length_b   1.000
_cell.length_c   1.000
_cell.angle_alpha   90.00
_cell.angle_beta   90.00
_cell.angle_gamma   90.00
#
_symmetry.space_group_name_H-M   'P 1'
#
loop_
_entity.id
_entity.type
_entity.pdbx_description
1 polymer ?
#
loop_
_entity_poly.entity_id
_entity_poly.type
_entity_poly.pdbx_seq_one_letter_code
_entity_poly.pdbx_strand_id
1 'polypeptide(L)'
;MAKAQAAKKTNWFAIWVTAGVVIALVLVTVLVITLNNAAAPKPLPTEVNTPSASNIDAETGAIHVGEGSDNLATYVDFMCPVCGQFEETYGSEIQGMVDDGSITLDIHPISILDRQSQNTQYSTRAANAMYCVAVEDAEKSLPFLQQMFAQQPTEGSKGLTNKEILAIASDVGVSGIDSCVNDGTYAGYVTEMTAKTPIQPGSSGIGTPTIAVNGNVIANSQLQPAGQLSTLFQ
;
A
#
# COMPACT_ATOMS: atom_id res chain seq x y z
N MET A 1 -15.92 33.91 73.86
CA MET A 1 -14.86 32.93 73.62
C MET A 1 -14.48 32.97 72.13
N ALA A 2 -13.39 33.64 71.77
CA ALA A 2 -12.91 33.78 70.43
C ALA A 2 -11.97 32.58 70.10
N LYS A 3 -12.30 31.76 69.14
CA LYS A 3 -11.42 30.68 68.63
C LYS A 3 -10.36 31.31 67.73
N ALA A 4 -9.11 31.25 68.15
CA ALA A 4 -7.96 31.62 67.34
C ALA A 4 -7.83 30.63 66.16
N GLN A 5 -7.97 31.11 64.94
CA GLN A 5 -7.64 30.34 63.76
C GLN A 5 -6.13 30.25 63.59
N ALA A 6 -5.58 29.04 63.68
CA ALA A 6 -4.16 28.81 63.45
C ALA A 6 -3.85 29.05 61.97
N ALA A 7 -3.01 30.02 61.64
CA ALA A 7 -2.52 30.29 60.31
C ALA A 7 -1.73 29.09 59.80
N LYS A 8 -2.24 28.45 58.76
CA LYS A 8 -1.57 27.34 58.03
C LYS A 8 -0.27 27.87 57.44
N LYS A 9 0.88 27.45 57.98
CA LYS A 9 2.18 27.76 57.34
C LYS A 9 2.24 27.13 55.95
N THR A 10 2.27 27.98 54.96
CA THR A 10 2.43 27.54 53.56
C THR A 10 3.82 26.93 53.37
N ASN A 11 3.88 25.68 52.99
CA ASN A 11 5.13 24.93 52.81
C ASN A 11 5.74 25.26 51.44
N TRP A 12 6.51 26.34 51.36
CA TRP A 12 7.13 26.85 50.11
C TRP A 12 8.01 25.80 49.44
N PHE A 13 8.67 24.94 50.20
CA PHE A 13 9.44 23.83 49.65
C PHE A 13 8.57 22.85 48.87
N ALA A 14 7.41 22.47 49.43
CA ALA A 14 6.47 21.59 48.72
C ALA A 14 5.95 22.22 47.42
N ILE A 15 5.72 23.55 47.42
CA ILE A 15 5.27 24.27 46.19
C ILE A 15 6.35 24.23 45.14
N TRP A 16 7.62 24.47 45.49
CA TRP A 16 8.71 24.42 44.51
C TRP A 16 8.97 23.02 43.98
N VAL A 17 8.88 21.99 44.81
CA VAL A 17 9.00 20.58 44.38
C VAL A 17 7.87 20.18 43.45
N THR A 18 6.61 20.51 43.78
CA THR A 18 5.48 20.20 42.92
C THR A 18 5.55 20.97 41.59
N ALA A 19 5.93 22.24 41.60
CA ALA A 19 6.13 23.03 40.37
C ALA A 19 7.24 22.42 39.50
N GLY A 20 8.35 22.01 40.10
CA GLY A 20 9.45 21.33 39.37
C GLY A 20 9.02 20.01 38.72
N VAL A 21 8.27 19.18 39.45
CA VAL A 21 7.73 17.91 38.90
C VAL A 21 6.75 18.16 37.76
N VAL A 22 5.85 19.14 37.91
CA VAL A 22 4.90 19.47 36.82
C VAL A 22 5.63 19.97 35.58
N ILE A 23 6.62 20.85 35.72
CA ILE A 23 7.43 21.34 34.61
C ILE A 23 8.17 20.18 33.92
N ALA A 24 8.78 19.28 34.71
CA ALA A 24 9.47 18.11 34.14
C ALA A 24 8.51 17.20 33.37
N LEU A 25 7.31 16.94 33.88
CA LEU A 25 6.29 16.14 33.19
C LEU A 25 5.82 16.82 31.89
N VAL A 26 5.62 18.14 31.92
CA VAL A 26 5.24 18.89 30.71
C VAL A 26 6.36 18.82 29.67
N LEU A 27 7.62 18.99 30.04
CA LEU A 27 8.76 18.91 29.14
C LEU A 27 8.90 17.50 28.53
N VAL A 28 8.74 16.44 29.32
CA VAL A 28 8.75 15.06 28.83
C VAL A 28 7.59 14.83 27.87
N THR A 29 6.39 15.30 28.21
CA THR A 29 5.22 15.16 27.33
C THR A 29 5.42 15.89 26.00
N VAL A 30 5.91 17.12 26.03
CA VAL A 30 6.22 17.90 24.82
C VAL A 30 7.30 17.19 23.99
N LEU A 31 8.36 16.69 24.65
CA LEU A 31 9.43 15.94 23.96
C LEU A 31 8.88 14.68 23.29
N VAL A 32 8.05 13.89 23.98
CA VAL A 32 7.42 12.69 23.40
C VAL A 32 6.52 13.04 22.23
N ILE A 33 5.70 14.10 22.35
CA ILE A 33 4.84 14.56 21.27
C ILE A 33 5.67 15.03 20.06
N THR A 34 6.73 15.81 20.29
CA THR A 34 7.58 16.30 19.19
C THR A 34 8.34 15.18 18.50
N LEU A 35 8.88 14.20 19.25
CA LEU A 35 9.54 13.03 18.69
C LEU A 35 8.56 12.14 17.93
N ASN A 36 7.35 11.95 18.44
CA ASN A 36 6.31 11.16 17.80
C ASN A 36 5.80 11.83 16.51
N ASN A 37 5.61 13.16 16.51
CA ASN A 37 5.21 13.92 15.33
C ASN A 37 6.34 14.00 14.27
N ALA A 38 7.61 14.05 14.69
CA ALA A 38 8.75 14.00 13.77
C ALA A 38 8.91 12.60 13.11
N ALA A 39 8.39 11.56 13.76
CA ALA A 39 8.37 10.18 13.24
C ALA A 39 7.09 9.85 12.48
N ALA A 40 6.08 10.73 12.47
CA ALA A 40 4.85 10.51 11.70
C ALA A 40 5.16 10.58 10.20
N PRO A 41 4.68 9.60 9.38
CA PRO A 41 4.83 9.68 7.94
C PRO A 41 4.20 10.98 7.41
N LYS A 42 4.89 11.61 6.45
CA LYS A 42 4.33 12.78 5.74
C LYS A 42 3.02 12.35 5.06
N PRO A 43 1.92 13.10 5.21
CA PRO A 43 0.69 12.80 4.47
C PRO A 43 0.98 12.74 2.96
N LEU A 44 0.42 11.72 2.30
CA LEU A 44 0.54 11.59 0.86
C LEU A 44 -0.30 12.66 0.14
N PRO A 45 0.13 13.10 -1.07
CA PRO A 45 -0.66 14.01 -1.89
C PRO A 45 -2.04 13.41 -2.23
N THR A 46 -3.05 14.26 -2.24
CA THR A 46 -4.41 13.92 -2.70
C THR A 46 -4.66 14.41 -4.13
N GLU A 47 -3.71 15.15 -4.70
CA GLU A 47 -3.77 15.58 -6.09
C GLU A 47 -3.67 14.37 -7.01
N VAL A 48 -4.54 14.33 -8.01
CA VAL A 48 -4.59 13.23 -8.98
C VAL A 48 -3.63 13.51 -10.11
N ASN A 49 -2.42 12.97 -10.00
CA ASN A 49 -1.45 12.95 -11.09
C ASN A 49 -1.60 11.63 -11.84
N THR A 50 -2.06 11.70 -13.07
CA THR A 50 -2.27 10.51 -13.90
C THR A 50 -0.93 10.03 -14.46
N PRO A 51 -0.55 8.75 -14.27
CA PRO A 51 0.65 8.21 -14.89
C PRO A 51 0.50 8.18 -16.41
N SER A 52 1.59 8.49 -17.13
CA SER A 52 1.59 8.58 -18.59
C SER A 52 2.68 7.68 -19.16
N ALA A 53 2.29 6.48 -19.58
CA ALA A 53 3.14 5.53 -20.30
C ALA A 53 2.27 4.66 -21.20
N SER A 54 2.85 4.08 -22.27
CA SER A 54 2.10 3.30 -23.25
C SER A 54 1.50 2.00 -22.72
N ASN A 55 2.06 1.48 -21.64
CA ASN A 55 1.61 0.28 -20.94
C ASN A 55 0.61 0.58 -19.81
N ILE A 56 0.12 1.81 -19.69
CA ILE A 56 -0.84 2.18 -18.64
C ILE A 56 -2.11 2.73 -19.29
N ASP A 57 -3.24 2.09 -18.99
CA ASP A 57 -4.55 2.66 -19.28
C ASP A 57 -4.89 3.70 -18.18
N ALA A 58 -4.85 4.96 -18.56
CA ALA A 58 -5.07 6.08 -17.65
C ALA A 58 -6.52 6.17 -17.13
N GLU A 59 -7.49 5.56 -17.79
CA GLU A 59 -8.90 5.57 -17.40
C GLU A 59 -9.23 4.48 -16.37
N THR A 60 -8.69 3.28 -16.59
CA THR A 60 -8.94 2.11 -15.76
C THR A 60 -7.87 1.89 -14.68
N GLY A 61 -6.69 2.46 -14.87
CA GLY A 61 -5.53 2.25 -13.99
C GLY A 61 -4.81 0.92 -14.23
N ALA A 62 -5.13 0.21 -15.30
CA ALA A 62 -4.46 -1.03 -15.67
C ALA A 62 -3.01 -0.76 -16.08
N ILE A 63 -2.09 -1.54 -15.55
CA ILE A 63 -0.72 -1.66 -16.01
C ILE A 63 -0.66 -2.95 -16.83
N HIS A 64 -0.53 -2.81 -18.15
CA HIS A 64 -0.50 -3.93 -19.10
C HIS A 64 0.87 -4.59 -19.14
N VAL A 65 0.89 -5.91 -19.05
CA VAL A 65 2.09 -6.75 -19.19
C VAL A 65 1.77 -7.89 -20.14
N GLY A 66 2.55 -8.03 -21.21
CA GLY A 66 2.31 -8.99 -22.28
C GLY A 66 1.43 -8.43 -23.40
N GLU A 67 1.22 -9.24 -24.46
CA GLU A 67 0.49 -8.87 -25.67
C GLU A 67 -0.47 -10.00 -26.13
N GLY A 68 -0.87 -10.87 -25.20
CA GLY A 68 -1.82 -11.97 -25.50
C GLY A 68 -3.23 -11.45 -25.79
N SER A 69 -4.01 -12.26 -26.51
CA SER A 69 -5.39 -11.92 -26.87
C SER A 69 -6.37 -12.08 -25.73
N ASP A 70 -6.09 -12.98 -24.80
CA ASP A 70 -6.86 -13.13 -23.57
C ASP A 70 -6.38 -12.17 -22.50
N ASN A 71 -7.28 -11.74 -21.62
CA ASN A 71 -6.96 -10.75 -20.60
C ASN A 71 -7.22 -11.29 -19.20
N LEU A 72 -6.21 -11.17 -18.33
CA LEU A 72 -6.32 -11.41 -16.90
C LEU A 72 -6.12 -10.11 -16.13
N ALA A 73 -7.17 -9.57 -15.56
CA ALA A 73 -7.06 -8.40 -14.68
C ALA A 73 -6.99 -8.82 -13.21
N THR A 74 -6.03 -8.26 -12.47
CA THR A 74 -5.80 -8.53 -11.05
C THR A 74 -5.79 -7.23 -10.25
N TYR A 75 -6.76 -7.05 -9.35
CA TYR A 75 -6.81 -5.91 -8.43
C TYR A 75 -6.21 -6.35 -7.09
N VAL A 76 -5.03 -5.84 -6.78
CA VAL A 76 -4.22 -6.33 -5.66
C VAL A 76 -3.78 -5.20 -4.73
N ASP A 77 -3.79 -5.50 -3.42
CA ASP A 77 -3.23 -4.63 -2.38
C ASP A 77 -2.00 -5.31 -1.78
N PHE A 78 -0.87 -4.62 -1.79
CA PHE A 78 0.41 -5.16 -1.31
C PHE A 78 0.47 -5.46 0.20
N MET A 79 -0.54 -5.01 0.96
CA MET A 79 -0.70 -5.37 2.38
C MET A 79 -1.56 -6.63 2.56
N CYS A 80 -2.33 -7.04 1.54
CA CYS A 80 -3.32 -8.12 1.65
C CYS A 80 -2.69 -9.51 1.66
N PRO A 81 -2.81 -10.31 2.75
CA PRO A 81 -2.23 -11.65 2.79
C PRO A 81 -2.80 -12.59 1.72
N VAL A 82 -4.08 -12.42 1.37
CA VAL A 82 -4.74 -13.25 0.33
C VAL A 82 -4.18 -12.92 -1.06
N CYS A 83 -3.77 -11.67 -1.31
CA CYS A 83 -3.06 -11.32 -2.54
C CYS A 83 -1.67 -11.96 -2.60
N GLY A 84 -0.95 -12.00 -1.47
CA GLY A 84 0.32 -12.73 -1.37
C GLY A 84 0.16 -14.22 -1.66
N GLN A 85 -0.87 -14.86 -1.09
CA GLN A 85 -1.21 -16.26 -1.38
C GLN A 85 -1.59 -16.49 -2.85
N PHE A 86 -2.31 -15.54 -3.46
CA PHE A 86 -2.64 -15.58 -4.88
C PHE A 86 -1.38 -15.55 -5.73
N GLU A 87 -0.48 -14.64 -5.46
CA GLU A 87 0.80 -14.52 -6.18
C GLU A 87 1.69 -15.76 -5.96
N GLU A 88 1.80 -16.27 -4.75
CA GLU A 88 2.53 -17.52 -4.43
C GLU A 88 1.96 -18.72 -5.21
N THR A 89 0.64 -18.77 -5.37
CA THR A 89 -0.05 -19.91 -6.00
C THR A 89 0.00 -19.83 -7.52
N TYR A 90 -0.22 -18.64 -8.09
CA TYR A 90 -0.45 -18.47 -9.53
C TYR A 90 0.61 -17.64 -10.23
N GLY A 91 1.46 -16.91 -9.52
CA GLY A 91 2.40 -15.96 -10.11
C GLY A 91 3.30 -16.57 -11.18
N SER A 92 3.84 -17.77 -10.93
CA SER A 92 4.67 -18.47 -11.94
C SER A 92 3.87 -18.94 -13.15
N GLU A 93 2.60 -19.33 -12.99
CA GLU A 93 1.73 -19.73 -14.09
C GLU A 93 1.35 -18.50 -14.93
N ILE A 94 1.00 -17.39 -14.27
CA ILE A 94 0.70 -16.11 -14.90
C ILE A 94 1.92 -15.61 -15.70
N GLN A 95 3.12 -15.65 -15.09
CA GLN A 95 4.36 -15.29 -15.78
C GLN A 95 4.55 -16.14 -17.06
N GLY A 96 4.36 -17.46 -16.97
CA GLY A 96 4.47 -18.35 -18.12
C GLY A 96 3.48 -18.02 -19.23
N MET A 97 2.24 -17.67 -18.88
CA MET A 97 1.19 -17.29 -19.85
C MET A 97 1.45 -15.91 -20.49
N VAL A 98 2.10 -14.99 -19.76
CA VAL A 98 2.57 -13.72 -20.30
C VAL A 98 3.73 -13.95 -21.25
N ASP A 99 4.72 -14.76 -20.84
CA ASP A 99 5.94 -15.02 -21.61
C ASP A 99 5.66 -15.79 -22.92
N ASP A 100 4.67 -16.68 -22.93
CA ASP A 100 4.28 -17.44 -24.13
C ASP A 100 3.27 -16.67 -25.01
N GLY A 101 2.83 -15.48 -24.59
CA GLY A 101 1.91 -14.62 -25.33
C GLY A 101 0.45 -15.10 -25.28
N SER A 102 0.08 -15.97 -24.35
CA SER A 102 -1.31 -16.45 -24.21
C SER A 102 -2.21 -15.35 -23.64
N ILE A 103 -1.70 -14.56 -22.70
CA ILE A 103 -2.48 -13.49 -22.03
C ILE A 103 -1.77 -12.15 -22.05
N THR A 104 -2.57 -11.09 -21.93
CA THR A 104 -2.16 -9.81 -21.35
C THR A 104 -2.60 -9.78 -19.89
N LEU A 105 -1.66 -9.53 -18.97
CA LEU A 105 -1.95 -9.30 -17.57
C LEU A 105 -2.19 -7.82 -17.34
N ASP A 106 -3.34 -7.48 -16.76
CA ASP A 106 -3.68 -6.14 -16.29
C ASP A 106 -3.51 -6.05 -14.78
N ILE A 107 -2.47 -5.39 -14.34
CA ILE A 107 -2.21 -5.16 -12.91
C ILE A 107 -2.91 -3.88 -12.48
N HIS A 108 -3.83 -3.98 -11.50
CA HIS A 108 -4.47 -2.85 -10.86
C HIS A 108 -4.02 -2.75 -9.40
N PRO A 109 -3.00 -1.95 -9.08
CA PRO A 109 -2.59 -1.75 -7.71
C PRO A 109 -3.60 -0.88 -6.97
N ILE A 110 -4.20 -1.42 -5.90
CA ILE A 110 -5.21 -0.74 -5.08
C ILE A 110 -4.76 -0.57 -3.63
N SER A 111 -5.49 0.25 -2.84
CA SER A 111 -5.09 0.61 -1.48
C SER A 111 -6.25 0.59 -0.48
N ILE A 112 -6.90 -0.58 -0.33
CA ILE A 112 -8.03 -0.71 0.62
C ILE A 112 -7.57 -0.97 2.06
N LEU A 113 -6.31 -1.38 2.28
CA LEU A 113 -5.77 -1.79 3.57
C LEU A 113 -4.85 -0.76 4.24
N ASP A 114 -4.84 0.50 3.82
CA ASP A 114 -4.03 1.55 4.46
C ASP A 114 -4.24 1.66 5.98
N ARG A 115 -5.48 1.41 6.45
CA ARG A 115 -5.81 1.42 7.89
C ARG A 115 -5.10 0.31 8.67
N GLN A 116 -4.68 -0.76 8.01
CA GLN A 116 -3.95 -1.88 8.59
C GLN A 116 -2.44 -1.64 8.65
N SER A 117 -1.95 -0.49 8.21
CA SER A 117 -0.52 -0.16 8.16
C SER A 117 -0.06 0.78 9.28
N GLN A 118 -0.73 0.83 10.42
CA GLN A 118 -0.37 1.69 11.56
C GLN A 118 -0.18 3.17 11.15
N ASN A 119 -1.05 3.70 10.30
CA ASN A 119 -1.05 5.05 9.76
C ASN A 119 0.13 5.39 8.81
N THR A 120 0.86 4.42 8.30
CA THR A 120 1.94 4.65 7.32
C THR A 120 1.45 4.76 5.89
N GLN A 121 0.18 4.46 5.63
CA GLN A 121 -0.42 4.40 4.28
C GLN A 121 0.38 3.48 3.34
N TYR A 122 0.77 2.31 3.83
CA TYR A 122 1.65 1.40 3.07
C TYR A 122 1.03 0.95 1.76
N SER A 123 -0.27 0.57 1.76
CA SER A 123 -0.95 0.14 0.54
C SER A 123 -0.89 1.20 -0.56
N THR A 124 -1.20 2.45 -0.23
CA THR A 124 -1.09 3.58 -1.18
C THR A 124 0.35 3.82 -1.62
N ARG A 125 1.35 3.76 -0.71
CA ARG A 125 2.77 3.95 -1.06
C ARG A 125 3.29 2.85 -1.98
N ALA A 126 2.93 1.61 -1.72
CA ALA A 126 3.32 0.46 -2.53
C ALA A 126 2.66 0.51 -3.93
N ALA A 127 1.36 0.83 -4.00
CA ALA A 127 0.65 1.02 -5.26
C ALA A 127 1.20 2.20 -6.07
N ASN A 128 1.54 3.33 -5.41
CA ASN A 128 2.23 4.45 -6.04
C ASN A 128 3.59 4.02 -6.64
N ALA A 129 4.37 3.24 -5.90
CA ALA A 129 5.66 2.74 -6.38
C ALA A 129 5.50 1.82 -7.59
N MET A 130 4.43 1.02 -7.64
CA MET A 130 4.11 0.18 -8.80
C MET A 130 3.89 1.03 -10.06
N TYR A 131 3.16 2.16 -9.96
CA TYR A 131 3.03 3.11 -11.08
C TYR A 131 4.35 3.79 -11.42
N CYS A 132 5.18 4.15 -10.41
CA CYS A 132 6.50 4.74 -10.68
C CYS A 132 7.39 3.78 -11.49
N VAL A 133 7.38 2.49 -11.15
CA VAL A 133 8.11 1.44 -11.89
C VAL A 133 7.55 1.29 -13.30
N ALA A 134 6.22 1.17 -13.45
CA ALA A 134 5.57 0.97 -14.74
C ALA A 134 5.79 2.13 -15.73
N VAL A 135 5.93 3.36 -15.22
CA VAL A 135 6.25 4.55 -16.04
C VAL A 135 7.72 4.57 -16.44
N GLU A 136 8.62 4.17 -15.55
CA GLU A 136 10.07 4.17 -15.82
C GLU A 136 10.50 3.03 -16.73
N ASP A 137 10.02 1.81 -16.45
CA ASP A 137 10.35 0.60 -17.21
C ASP A 137 9.17 -0.39 -17.16
N ALA A 138 8.41 -0.43 -18.25
CA ALA A 138 7.24 -1.30 -18.40
C ALA A 138 7.55 -2.79 -18.18
N GLU A 139 8.74 -3.26 -18.65
CA GLU A 139 9.15 -4.66 -18.56
C GLU A 139 9.43 -5.10 -17.12
N LYS A 140 9.64 -4.15 -16.22
CA LYS A 140 9.89 -4.41 -14.80
C LYS A 140 8.62 -4.44 -13.93
N SER A 141 7.47 -4.17 -14.53
CA SER A 141 6.20 -4.16 -13.79
C SER A 141 5.90 -5.50 -13.12
N LEU A 142 5.92 -6.60 -13.85
CA LEU A 142 5.65 -7.92 -13.28
C LEU A 142 6.77 -8.41 -12.33
N PRO A 143 8.05 -8.32 -12.68
CA PRO A 143 9.13 -8.62 -11.72
C PRO A 143 9.04 -7.81 -10.41
N PHE A 144 8.67 -6.53 -10.46
CA PHE A 144 8.51 -5.71 -9.27
C PHE A 144 7.29 -6.15 -8.43
N LEU A 145 6.15 -6.42 -9.06
CA LEU A 145 4.98 -6.97 -8.38
C LEU A 145 5.35 -8.24 -7.59
N GLN A 146 6.01 -9.18 -8.25
CA GLN A 146 6.40 -10.46 -7.67
C GLN A 146 7.36 -10.28 -6.49
N GLN A 147 8.36 -9.41 -6.61
CA GLN A 147 9.30 -9.13 -5.53
C GLN A 147 8.65 -8.40 -4.35
N MET A 148 7.69 -7.52 -4.62
CA MET A 148 6.91 -6.86 -3.56
C MET A 148 6.08 -7.87 -2.75
N PHE A 149 5.49 -8.88 -3.38
CA PHE A 149 4.78 -9.95 -2.68
C PHE A 149 5.72 -10.95 -2.03
N ALA A 150 6.87 -11.28 -2.63
CA ALA A 150 7.88 -12.13 -2.01
C ALA A 150 8.44 -11.54 -0.70
N GLN A 151 8.43 -10.21 -0.57
CA GLN A 151 8.86 -9.47 0.61
C GLN A 151 7.67 -8.81 1.35
N GLN A 152 6.48 -9.37 1.18
CA GLN A 152 5.25 -8.80 1.72
C GLN A 152 5.31 -8.65 3.25
N PRO A 153 5.02 -7.46 3.79
CA PRO A 153 4.93 -7.26 5.24
C PRO A 153 3.67 -7.90 5.80
N THR A 154 3.72 -8.29 7.07
CA THR A 154 2.54 -8.78 7.78
C THR A 154 1.47 -7.69 7.88
N GLU A 155 0.22 -8.02 7.61
CA GLU A 155 -0.93 -7.13 7.84
C GLU A 155 -0.97 -6.66 9.30
N GLY A 156 -1.29 -5.40 9.53
CA GLY A 156 -1.25 -4.79 10.85
C GLY A 156 0.13 -4.26 11.26
N SER A 157 1.20 -4.49 10.45
CA SER A 157 2.51 -3.87 10.65
C SER A 157 2.56 -2.47 10.02
N LYS A 158 3.70 -1.79 10.11
CA LYS A 158 3.93 -0.50 9.41
C LYS A 158 4.11 -0.63 7.90
N GLY A 159 4.23 -1.86 7.39
CA GLY A 159 4.62 -2.11 6.02
C GLY A 159 6.08 -1.74 5.73
N LEU A 160 6.51 -1.91 4.49
CA LEU A 160 7.84 -1.52 4.04
C LEU A 160 7.98 0.01 4.01
N THR A 161 9.17 0.50 4.34
CA THR A 161 9.54 1.90 4.14
C THR A 161 9.77 2.19 2.65
N ASN A 162 9.72 3.46 2.24
CA ASN A 162 10.06 3.84 0.85
C ASN A 162 11.47 3.39 0.47
N LYS A 163 12.41 3.41 1.42
CA LYS A 163 13.77 2.92 1.19
C LYS A 163 13.80 1.43 0.85
N GLU A 164 13.00 0.62 1.53
CA GLU A 164 12.91 -0.84 1.26
C GLU A 164 12.19 -1.09 -0.08
N ILE A 165 11.13 -0.33 -0.39
CA ILE A 165 10.45 -0.39 -1.70
C ILE A 165 11.41 -0.02 -2.84
N LEU A 166 12.21 1.04 -2.67
CA LEU A 166 13.23 1.45 -3.65
C LEU A 166 14.36 0.42 -3.79
N ALA A 167 14.73 -0.28 -2.71
CA ALA A 167 15.67 -1.39 -2.78
C ALA A 167 15.11 -2.54 -3.63
N ILE A 168 13.83 -2.91 -3.45
CA ILE A 168 13.15 -3.91 -4.27
C ILE A 168 13.12 -3.49 -5.75
N ALA A 169 12.84 -2.22 -6.04
CA ALA A 169 12.89 -1.70 -7.41
C ALA A 169 14.30 -1.81 -8.01
N SER A 170 15.32 -1.48 -7.23
CA SER A 170 16.72 -1.63 -7.64
C SER A 170 17.12 -3.09 -7.90
N ASP A 171 16.64 -4.03 -7.07
CA ASP A 171 16.91 -5.47 -7.21
C ASP A 171 16.35 -6.04 -8.53
N VAL A 172 15.26 -5.47 -9.04
CA VAL A 172 14.69 -5.81 -10.36
C VAL A 172 15.25 -4.96 -11.51
N GLY A 173 16.21 -4.07 -11.21
CA GLY A 173 16.93 -3.27 -12.21
C GLY A 173 16.34 -1.89 -12.51
N VAL A 174 15.38 -1.40 -11.70
CA VAL A 174 14.81 -0.05 -11.85
C VAL A 174 15.51 0.94 -10.95
N SER A 175 15.84 2.11 -11.50
CA SER A 175 16.46 3.23 -10.79
C SER A 175 15.86 4.56 -11.26
N GLY A 176 16.16 5.65 -10.54
CA GLY A 176 15.68 6.99 -10.93
C GLY A 176 14.27 7.33 -10.45
N ILE A 177 13.57 6.42 -9.78
CA ILE A 177 12.20 6.60 -9.30
C ILE A 177 12.10 7.16 -7.86
N ASP A 178 13.24 7.53 -7.25
CA ASP A 178 13.31 7.98 -5.85
C ASP A 178 12.33 9.12 -5.54
N SER A 179 12.31 10.16 -6.37
CA SER A 179 11.39 11.29 -6.18
C SER A 179 9.92 10.85 -6.32
N CYS A 180 9.61 10.05 -7.34
CA CYS A 180 8.27 9.54 -7.58
C CYS A 180 7.74 8.76 -6.35
N VAL A 181 8.56 7.85 -5.80
CA VAL A 181 8.18 7.03 -4.64
C VAL A 181 8.11 7.87 -3.36
N ASN A 182 9.11 8.73 -3.11
CA ASN A 182 9.18 9.50 -1.85
C ASN A 182 8.15 10.64 -1.79
N ASP A 183 7.80 11.23 -2.91
CA ASP A 183 6.80 12.29 -2.97
C ASP A 183 5.38 11.76 -3.10
N GLY A 184 5.21 10.46 -3.37
CA GLY A 184 3.89 9.85 -3.56
C GLY A 184 3.18 10.37 -4.80
N THR A 185 3.92 10.55 -5.91
CA THR A 185 3.47 11.26 -7.12
C THR A 185 2.10 10.79 -7.61
N TYR A 186 1.81 9.50 -7.55
CA TYR A 186 0.56 8.90 -8.02
C TYR A 186 -0.40 8.51 -6.89
N ALA A 187 -0.18 8.94 -5.64
CA ALA A 187 -1.00 8.53 -4.50
C ALA A 187 -2.48 8.93 -4.65
N GLY A 188 -2.75 10.14 -5.16
CA GLY A 188 -4.12 10.57 -5.46
C GLY A 188 -4.77 9.73 -6.55
N TYR A 189 -4.02 9.35 -7.58
CA TYR A 189 -4.48 8.46 -8.65
C TYR A 189 -4.79 7.05 -8.14
N VAL A 190 -3.92 6.48 -7.28
CA VAL A 190 -4.20 5.20 -6.60
C VAL A 190 -5.53 5.24 -5.86
N THR A 191 -5.78 6.32 -5.12
CA THR A 191 -7.04 6.49 -4.37
C THR A 191 -8.24 6.50 -5.31
N GLU A 192 -8.15 7.22 -6.44
CA GLU A 192 -9.21 7.28 -7.46
C GLU A 192 -9.44 5.90 -8.08
N MET A 193 -8.38 5.20 -8.50
CA MET A 193 -8.50 3.88 -9.13
C MET A 193 -8.98 2.81 -8.13
N THR A 194 -8.57 2.91 -6.86
CA THR A 194 -9.11 2.04 -5.81
C THR A 194 -10.64 2.15 -5.70
N ALA A 195 -11.19 3.36 -5.79
CA ALA A 195 -12.64 3.56 -5.74
C ALA A 195 -13.40 2.98 -6.97
N LYS A 196 -12.70 2.76 -8.09
CA LYS A 196 -13.23 2.16 -9.32
C LYS A 196 -13.10 0.63 -9.35
N THR A 197 -12.47 0.02 -8.34
CA THR A 197 -12.33 -1.44 -8.28
C THR A 197 -13.69 -2.13 -8.34
N PRO A 198 -13.89 -3.09 -9.24
CA PRO A 198 -15.15 -3.80 -9.35
C PRO A 198 -15.43 -4.66 -8.12
N ILE A 199 -16.71 -4.84 -7.80
CA ILE A 199 -17.15 -5.68 -6.69
C ILE A 199 -17.29 -7.12 -7.20
N GLN A 200 -16.67 -8.05 -6.49
CA GLN A 200 -16.77 -9.48 -6.81
C GLN A 200 -18.21 -9.99 -6.67
N PRO A 201 -18.60 -10.96 -7.52
CA PRO A 201 -19.90 -11.62 -7.38
C PRO A 201 -20.11 -12.16 -5.95
N GLY A 202 -21.24 -11.80 -5.35
CA GLY A 202 -21.59 -12.21 -3.98
C GLY A 202 -21.00 -11.38 -2.85
N SER A 203 -20.16 -10.37 -3.16
CA SER A 203 -19.61 -9.44 -2.17
C SER A 203 -20.47 -8.20 -2.03
N SER A 204 -20.41 -7.54 -0.86
CA SER A 204 -21.13 -6.29 -0.57
C SER A 204 -20.25 -5.04 -0.73
N GLY A 205 -18.98 -5.18 -1.07
CA GLY A 205 -18.00 -4.10 -1.20
C GLY A 205 -16.74 -4.54 -1.92
N ILE A 206 -15.85 -3.57 -2.14
CA ILE A 206 -14.54 -3.80 -2.74
C ILE A 206 -13.73 -4.78 -1.88
N GLY A 207 -13.16 -5.79 -2.52
CA GLY A 207 -12.29 -6.78 -1.91
C GLY A 207 -11.01 -6.97 -2.73
N THR A 208 -10.05 -7.70 -2.17
CA THR A 208 -8.76 -7.97 -2.81
C THR A 208 -8.26 -9.38 -2.43
N PRO A 209 -7.68 -10.18 -3.35
CA PRO A 209 -7.62 -9.88 -4.78
C PRO A 209 -9.00 -9.93 -5.44
N THR A 210 -9.26 -9.03 -6.38
CA THR A 210 -10.38 -9.16 -7.32
C THR A 210 -9.81 -9.53 -8.67
N ILE A 211 -10.40 -10.53 -9.31
CA ILE A 211 -9.91 -11.11 -10.56
C ILE A 211 -10.97 -10.94 -11.65
N ALA A 212 -10.54 -10.53 -12.84
CA ALA A 212 -11.41 -10.55 -14.00
C ALA A 212 -10.72 -11.28 -15.16
N VAL A 213 -11.51 -12.04 -15.92
CA VAL A 213 -11.07 -12.80 -17.10
C VAL A 213 -11.85 -12.27 -18.29
N ASN A 214 -11.14 -11.77 -19.30
CA ASN A 214 -11.72 -11.14 -20.50
C ASN A 214 -12.80 -10.10 -20.13
N GLY A 215 -12.52 -9.26 -19.12
CA GLY A 215 -13.39 -8.21 -18.60
C GLY A 215 -14.52 -8.69 -17.67
N ASN A 216 -14.68 -9.99 -17.43
CA ASN A 216 -15.69 -10.53 -16.55
C ASN A 216 -15.11 -10.81 -15.15
N VAL A 217 -15.60 -10.11 -14.15
CA VAL A 217 -15.19 -10.34 -12.77
C VAL A 217 -15.70 -11.70 -12.30
N ILE A 218 -14.78 -12.52 -11.79
CA ILE A 218 -15.10 -13.85 -11.25
C ILE A 218 -15.02 -13.88 -9.74
N ALA A 219 -15.76 -14.78 -9.10
CA ALA A 219 -15.59 -15.03 -7.68
C ALA A 219 -14.28 -15.81 -7.45
N ASN A 220 -13.56 -15.51 -6.36
CA ASN A 220 -12.30 -16.21 -6.06
C ASN A 220 -12.48 -17.73 -5.91
N SER A 221 -13.69 -18.19 -5.55
CA SER A 221 -14.04 -19.61 -5.52
C SER A 221 -14.08 -20.31 -6.90
N GLN A 222 -14.06 -19.52 -7.98
CA GLN A 222 -14.01 -20.02 -9.36
C GLN A 222 -12.57 -20.17 -9.90
N LEU A 223 -11.58 -19.67 -9.15
CA LEU A 223 -10.18 -19.88 -9.47
C LEU A 223 -9.87 -21.37 -9.51
N GLN A 224 -9.20 -21.80 -10.55
CA GLN A 224 -8.82 -23.19 -10.76
C GLN A 224 -7.61 -23.54 -9.87
N PRO A 225 -7.36 -24.82 -9.58
CA PRO A 225 -6.12 -25.23 -8.91
C PRO A 225 -4.88 -24.74 -9.67
N ALA A 226 -3.78 -24.53 -8.94
CA ALA A 226 -2.49 -24.17 -9.55
C ALA A 226 -2.13 -25.11 -10.73
N GLY A 227 -1.63 -24.55 -11.80
CA GLY A 227 -1.34 -25.26 -13.05
C GLY A 227 -2.55 -25.44 -14.00
N GLN A 228 -3.72 -24.87 -13.65
CA GLN A 228 -4.94 -24.96 -14.45
C GLN A 228 -5.59 -23.59 -14.72
N LEU A 229 -4.90 -22.50 -14.41
CA LEU A 229 -5.45 -21.14 -14.58
C LEU A 229 -5.85 -20.87 -16.03
N SER A 230 -5.09 -21.42 -17.00
CA SER A 230 -5.37 -21.31 -18.43
C SER A 230 -6.77 -21.82 -18.85
N THR A 231 -7.40 -22.69 -18.04
CA THR A 231 -8.76 -23.19 -18.35
C THR A 231 -9.85 -22.13 -18.16
N LEU A 232 -9.53 -21.00 -17.50
CA LEU A 232 -10.47 -19.88 -17.34
C LEU A 232 -10.72 -19.12 -18.65
N PHE A 233 -9.87 -19.31 -19.66
CA PHE A 233 -9.93 -18.60 -20.94
C PHE A 233 -10.55 -19.45 -22.08
N GLN A 234 -11.14 -20.61 -21.75
CA GLN A 234 -11.74 -21.56 -22.72
C GLN A 234 -13.25 -21.39 -22.87
#